data_ea6fa9fc260124c94e8018a92031a451
#
_entry.id   ea6fa9fc260124c94e8018a92031a451
#
_cell.length_a   1.000
_cell.length_b   1.000
_cell.length_c   1.000
_cell.angle_alpha   90.00
_cell.angle_beta   90.00
_cell.angle_gamma   90.00
#
_symmetry.space_group_name_H-M   'P 1'
#
loop_
_entity.id
_entity.type
_entity.pdbx_description
1 polymer ?
#
loop_
_entity_poly.entity_id
_entity_poly.type
_entity_poly.pdbx_seq_one_letter_code
_entity_poly.pdbx_strand_id
1 'polypeptide(L)'
;MNIRYAEMKDIAAITAVEAECFPPAEAATEKDFVERVRYYGKHFWLMHDGEKLIAFMDGFVTDEPDLTDEMYENAAMHNENGAWQMIFGVNTLPEYRRHGYAGTLLRCAIDDAKRQGRKGLVLTCKERLIPYYAKFGFKDEGVSDKSTHGNVAWHQMRLVF
;
A
#
# COMPACT_ATOMS: atom_id res chain seq x y z
N MET A 1 18.85 -6.43 0.10
CA MET A 1 17.84 -5.38 0.00
C MET A 1 17.59 -4.76 1.36
N ASN A 2 17.50 -3.44 1.42
CA ASN A 2 17.26 -2.72 2.65
C ASN A 2 15.83 -2.16 2.67
N ILE A 3 15.12 -2.33 3.79
CA ILE A 3 13.75 -1.83 3.96
C ILE A 3 13.75 -0.82 5.11
N ARG A 4 13.15 0.34 4.86
CA ARG A 4 12.96 1.36 5.89
C ARG A 4 11.68 2.16 5.64
N TYR A 5 11.29 2.98 6.59
CA TYR A 5 10.13 3.86 6.44
C TYR A 5 10.47 5.10 5.62
N ALA A 6 9.46 5.66 4.96
CA ALA A 6 9.61 6.85 4.13
C ALA A 6 9.82 8.11 4.97
N GLU A 7 10.66 9.01 4.46
CA GLU A 7 10.89 10.34 5.00
C GLU A 7 10.68 11.37 3.89
N MET A 8 10.58 12.64 4.24
CA MET A 8 10.34 13.70 3.24
C MET A 8 11.43 13.77 2.18
N LYS A 9 12.67 13.40 2.51
CA LYS A 9 13.77 13.36 1.54
C LYS A 9 13.55 12.33 0.44
N ASP A 10 12.63 11.40 0.61
CA ASP A 10 12.37 10.30 -0.33
C ASP A 10 11.32 10.64 -1.39
N ILE A 11 10.66 11.78 -1.28
CA ILE A 11 9.51 12.11 -2.14
C ILE A 11 9.85 12.06 -3.62
N ALA A 12 10.99 12.62 -4.03
CA ALA A 12 11.39 12.61 -5.44
C ALA A 12 11.57 11.19 -5.98
N ALA A 13 12.24 10.32 -5.21
CA ALA A 13 12.47 8.93 -5.60
C ALA A 13 11.15 8.13 -5.64
N ILE A 14 10.27 8.32 -4.67
CA ILE A 14 8.95 7.68 -4.64
C ILE A 14 8.13 8.08 -5.86
N THR A 15 8.09 9.37 -6.16
CA THR A 15 7.35 9.92 -7.31
C THR A 15 7.89 9.33 -8.62
N ALA A 16 9.20 9.18 -8.74
CA ALA A 16 9.83 8.62 -9.94
C ALA A 16 9.48 7.14 -10.12
N VAL A 17 9.46 6.34 -9.06
CA VAL A 17 9.06 4.93 -9.12
C VAL A 17 7.59 4.80 -9.52
N GLU A 18 6.73 5.62 -8.94
CA GLU A 18 5.31 5.64 -9.28
C GLU A 18 5.10 5.94 -10.77
N ALA A 19 5.83 6.94 -11.30
CA ALA A 19 5.74 7.33 -12.71
C ALA A 19 6.20 6.23 -13.67
N GLU A 20 7.12 5.37 -13.25
CA GLU A 20 7.54 4.21 -14.04
C GLU A 20 6.53 3.07 -13.98
N CYS A 21 5.75 2.97 -12.90
CA CYS A 21 4.80 1.88 -12.70
C CYS A 21 3.42 2.17 -13.30
N PHE A 22 3.04 3.43 -13.46
CA PHE A 22 1.70 3.83 -13.90
C PHE A 22 1.75 4.93 -14.97
N PRO A 23 0.73 4.97 -15.88
CA PRO A 23 0.60 6.09 -16.83
C PRO A 23 0.38 7.41 -16.08
N PRO A 24 0.75 8.57 -16.69
CA PRO A 24 0.59 9.87 -16.04
C PRO A 24 -0.82 10.17 -15.53
N ALA A 25 -1.84 9.65 -16.21
CA ALA A 25 -3.23 9.87 -15.80
C ALA A 25 -3.61 9.13 -14.52
N GLU A 26 -2.85 8.09 -14.15
CA GLU A 26 -3.14 7.23 -12.99
C GLU A 26 -2.12 7.41 -11.86
N ALA A 27 -0.91 7.85 -12.18
CA ALA A 27 0.16 7.99 -11.19
C ALA A 27 -0.17 9.07 -10.17
N ALA A 28 0.07 8.77 -8.88
CA ALA A 28 0.02 9.78 -7.85
C ALA A 28 1.13 10.79 -8.05
N THR A 29 0.89 12.04 -7.67
CA THR A 29 1.81 13.15 -7.87
C THR A 29 2.75 13.34 -6.70
N GLU A 30 3.79 14.16 -6.90
CA GLU A 30 4.68 14.56 -5.82
C GLU A 30 3.91 15.16 -4.64
N LYS A 31 2.93 16.02 -4.93
CA LYS A 31 2.08 16.64 -3.90
C LYS A 31 1.32 15.59 -3.10
N ASP A 32 0.80 14.57 -3.76
CA ASP A 32 0.10 13.47 -3.09
C ASP A 32 1.03 12.75 -2.12
N PHE A 33 2.25 12.45 -2.55
CA PHE A 33 3.21 11.74 -1.71
C PHE A 33 3.72 12.60 -0.54
N VAL A 34 3.84 13.92 -0.70
CA VAL A 34 4.15 14.81 0.42
C VAL A 34 3.10 14.67 1.52
N GLU A 35 1.81 14.69 1.16
CA GLU A 35 0.74 14.55 2.13
C GLU A 35 0.74 13.16 2.77
N ARG A 36 0.94 12.10 2.00
CA ARG A 36 0.98 10.74 2.50
C ARG A 36 2.10 10.54 3.50
N VAL A 37 3.31 10.96 3.17
CA VAL A 37 4.47 10.83 4.07
C VAL A 37 4.28 11.67 5.32
N ARG A 38 3.71 12.88 5.19
CA ARG A 38 3.43 13.75 6.33
C ARG A 38 2.51 13.08 7.34
N TYR A 39 1.42 12.46 6.87
CA TYR A 39 0.41 11.88 7.74
C TYR A 39 0.75 10.46 8.20
N TYR A 40 1.37 9.63 7.35
CA TYR A 40 1.59 8.23 7.70
C TYR A 40 2.93 7.65 7.20
N GLY A 41 4.00 8.45 7.24
CA GLY A 41 5.32 8.00 6.80
C GLY A 41 5.81 6.71 7.45
N LYS A 42 5.38 6.40 8.67
CA LYS A 42 5.72 5.14 9.37
C LYS A 42 4.89 3.94 8.89
N HIS A 43 3.95 4.15 8.01
CA HIS A 43 3.15 3.13 7.33
C HIS A 43 3.42 3.17 5.83
N PHE A 44 4.65 3.53 5.48
CA PHE A 44 5.13 3.69 4.12
C PHE A 44 6.50 3.02 4.06
N TRP A 45 6.55 1.82 3.45
CA TRP A 45 7.73 0.95 3.46
C TRP A 45 8.47 1.08 2.14
N LEU A 46 9.76 1.41 2.22
CA LEU A 46 10.64 1.56 1.06
C LEU A 46 11.65 0.42 1.01
N MET A 47 11.88 -0.12 -0.18
CA MET A 47 12.92 -1.12 -0.41
C MET A 47 13.99 -0.54 -1.33
N HIS A 48 15.24 -0.61 -0.88
CA HIS A 48 16.39 -0.10 -1.63
C HIS A 48 17.35 -1.22 -2.01
N ASP A 49 17.89 -1.12 -3.22
CA ASP A 49 19.06 -1.87 -3.67
C ASP A 49 20.23 -0.89 -3.63
N GLY A 50 21.08 -0.98 -2.58
CA GLY A 50 22.04 0.07 -2.32
C GLY A 50 21.35 1.40 -2.05
N GLU A 51 21.63 2.40 -2.87
CA GLU A 51 20.99 3.73 -2.76
C GLU A 51 19.76 3.88 -3.64
N LYS A 52 19.46 2.88 -4.48
CA LYS A 52 18.36 2.97 -5.43
C LYS A 52 17.07 2.47 -4.81
N LEU A 53 16.02 3.31 -4.82
CA LEU A 53 14.68 2.87 -4.46
C LEU A 53 14.13 1.99 -5.57
N ILE A 54 13.75 0.76 -5.26
CA ILE A 54 13.29 -0.22 -6.26
C ILE A 54 11.84 -0.63 -6.08
N ALA A 55 11.29 -0.46 -4.88
CA ALA A 55 9.92 -0.85 -4.58
C ALA A 55 9.43 -0.10 -3.35
N PHE A 56 8.12 0.08 -3.26
CA PHE A 56 7.50 0.61 -2.05
C PHE A 56 6.06 0.12 -1.88
N MET A 57 5.59 0.20 -0.66
CA MET A 57 4.22 -0.13 -0.29
C MET A 57 3.74 0.89 0.72
N ASP A 58 2.51 1.35 0.60
CA ASP A 58 1.97 2.32 1.53
C ASP A 58 0.49 2.11 1.81
N GLY A 59 0.06 2.63 2.95
CA GLY A 59 -1.33 2.66 3.33
C GLY A 59 -1.47 3.18 4.75
N PHE A 60 -2.56 3.91 5.01
CA PHE A 60 -2.75 4.48 6.34
C PHE A 60 -3.51 3.54 7.29
N VAL A 61 -3.64 3.96 8.53
CA VAL A 61 -4.38 3.25 9.57
C VAL A 61 -5.69 3.98 9.85
N THR A 62 -6.76 3.23 10.10
CA THR A 62 -8.09 3.79 10.32
C THR A 62 -8.95 2.83 11.14
N ASP A 63 -10.01 3.37 11.75
CA ASP A 63 -11.05 2.55 12.36
C ASP A 63 -12.13 2.11 11.35
N GLU A 64 -12.13 2.70 10.16
CA GLU A 64 -13.04 2.31 9.09
C GLU A 64 -12.72 0.87 8.66
N PRO A 65 -13.71 -0.03 8.64
CA PRO A 65 -13.44 -1.43 8.34
C PRO A 65 -13.22 -1.70 6.85
N ASP A 66 -13.74 -0.84 5.98
CA ASP A 66 -13.67 -1.06 4.53
C ASP A 66 -12.81 0.00 3.84
N LEU A 67 -12.08 -0.42 2.81
CA LEU A 67 -11.27 0.47 2.01
C LEU A 67 -12.14 1.20 0.99
N THR A 68 -12.04 2.54 0.93
CA THR A 68 -12.86 3.39 0.06
C THR A 68 -11.98 4.20 -0.88
N ASP A 69 -12.55 4.66 -2.00
CA ASP A 69 -11.84 5.51 -2.96
C ASP A 69 -11.35 6.82 -2.32
N GLU A 70 -12.11 7.40 -1.40
CA GLU A 70 -11.72 8.64 -0.72
C GLU A 70 -10.38 8.51 0.02
N MET A 71 -10.08 7.34 0.54
CA MET A 71 -8.86 7.10 1.31
C MET A 71 -7.60 7.36 0.48
N TYR A 72 -7.64 7.06 -0.83
CA TYR A 72 -6.51 7.31 -1.72
C TYR A 72 -6.20 8.80 -1.90
N GLU A 73 -7.22 9.64 -1.77
CA GLU A 73 -7.13 11.08 -2.04
C GLU A 73 -6.99 11.92 -0.78
N ASN A 74 -7.23 11.34 0.39
CA ASN A 74 -7.28 12.09 1.64
C ASN A 74 -6.43 11.43 2.74
N ALA A 75 -5.14 11.70 2.72
CA ALA A 75 -4.19 11.16 3.70
C ALA A 75 -4.51 11.64 5.13
N ALA A 76 -5.22 12.76 5.28
CA ALA A 76 -5.61 13.28 6.59
C ALA A 76 -6.62 12.38 7.33
N MET A 77 -7.23 11.41 6.64
CA MET A 77 -8.09 10.41 7.28
C MET A 77 -7.30 9.43 8.15
N HIS A 78 -5.97 9.42 8.06
CA HIS A 78 -5.13 8.56 8.87
C HIS A 78 -5.39 8.77 10.37
N ASN A 79 -5.59 7.67 11.08
CA ASN A 79 -5.73 7.65 12.53
C ASN A 79 -4.72 6.66 13.11
N GLU A 80 -3.66 7.16 13.73
CA GLU A 80 -2.58 6.32 14.27
C GLU A 80 -3.09 5.29 15.30
N ASN A 81 -4.22 5.54 15.93
CA ASN A 81 -4.83 4.63 16.90
C ASN A 81 -5.89 3.70 16.27
N GLY A 82 -6.00 3.69 14.95
CA GLY A 82 -7.00 2.91 14.23
C GLY A 82 -6.79 1.40 14.33
N ALA A 83 -7.85 0.66 14.05
CA ALA A 83 -7.87 -0.80 14.16
C ALA A 83 -7.30 -1.51 12.93
N TRP A 84 -7.35 -0.88 11.76
CA TRP A 84 -7.04 -1.53 10.49
C TRP A 84 -5.92 -0.82 9.73
N GLN A 85 -4.93 -1.60 9.31
CA GLN A 85 -3.91 -1.13 8.36
C GLN A 85 -4.46 -1.31 6.94
N MET A 86 -4.67 -0.21 6.24
CA MET A 86 -5.01 -0.23 4.82
C MET A 86 -3.75 -0.37 3.98
N ILE A 87 -3.84 -1.03 2.83
CA ILE A 87 -2.77 -1.10 1.84
C ILE A 87 -3.31 -0.50 0.54
N PHE A 88 -2.72 0.60 0.10
CA PHE A 88 -3.16 1.34 -1.08
C PHE A 88 -2.40 0.98 -2.34
N GLY A 89 -1.09 0.85 -2.23
CA GLY A 89 -0.26 0.62 -3.39
C GLY A 89 0.92 -0.28 -3.09
N VAL A 90 1.27 -1.08 -4.08
CA VAL A 90 2.46 -1.92 -4.08
C VAL A 90 3.14 -1.71 -5.41
N ASN A 91 4.27 -1.03 -5.39
CA ASN A 91 5.00 -0.65 -6.59
C ASN A 91 6.37 -1.30 -6.61
N THR A 92 6.71 -1.92 -7.74
CA THR A 92 8.05 -2.48 -7.97
C THR A 92 8.51 -2.04 -9.34
N LEU A 93 9.72 -1.49 -9.45
CA LEU A 93 10.30 -1.15 -10.74
C LEU A 93 10.26 -2.37 -11.68
N PRO A 94 9.96 -2.19 -12.96
CA PRO A 94 9.81 -3.32 -13.89
C PRO A 94 10.97 -4.31 -13.88
N GLU A 95 12.21 -3.83 -13.83
CA GLU A 95 13.41 -4.68 -13.85
C GLU A 95 13.63 -5.47 -12.57
N TYR A 96 12.90 -5.13 -11.50
CA TYR A 96 13.00 -5.83 -10.21
C TYR A 96 11.79 -6.72 -9.92
N ARG A 97 10.85 -6.83 -10.85
CA ARG A 97 9.66 -7.67 -10.68
C ARG A 97 10.00 -9.15 -10.74
N ARG A 98 9.11 -9.99 -10.19
CA ARG A 98 9.24 -11.45 -10.16
C ARG A 98 10.40 -11.97 -9.29
N HIS A 99 10.80 -11.19 -8.27
CA HIS A 99 11.81 -11.59 -7.29
C HIS A 99 11.24 -11.73 -5.88
N GLY A 100 9.93 -11.57 -5.71
CA GLY A 100 9.28 -11.70 -4.40
C GLY A 100 9.39 -10.46 -3.52
N TYR A 101 9.84 -9.32 -4.04
CA TYR A 101 10.05 -8.10 -3.24
C TYR A 101 8.74 -7.51 -2.71
N ALA A 102 7.68 -7.51 -3.52
CA ALA A 102 6.37 -7.05 -3.06
C ALA A 102 5.87 -7.88 -1.88
N GLY A 103 6.05 -9.20 -1.93
CA GLY A 103 5.71 -10.08 -0.83
C GLY A 103 6.51 -9.81 0.44
N THR A 104 7.79 -9.47 0.28
CA THR A 104 8.65 -9.10 1.42
C THR A 104 8.15 -7.82 2.08
N LEU A 105 7.78 -6.80 1.29
CA LEU A 105 7.19 -5.57 1.81
C LEU A 105 5.86 -5.84 2.52
N LEU A 106 5.02 -6.69 1.93
CA LEU A 106 3.73 -7.03 2.53
C LEU A 106 3.91 -7.72 3.89
N ARG A 107 4.90 -8.63 4.00
CA ARG A 107 5.21 -9.27 5.28
C ARG A 107 5.68 -8.26 6.32
N CYS A 108 6.46 -7.26 5.92
CA CYS A 108 6.86 -6.18 6.83
C CYS A 108 5.64 -5.41 7.35
N ALA A 109 4.69 -5.09 6.48
CA ALA A 109 3.47 -4.39 6.87
C ALA A 109 2.63 -5.25 7.82
N ILE A 110 2.52 -6.55 7.55
CA ILE A 110 1.79 -7.49 8.41
C ILE A 110 2.45 -7.56 9.80
N ASP A 111 3.76 -7.71 9.85
CA ASP A 111 4.50 -7.79 11.11
C ASP A 111 4.37 -6.51 11.92
N ASP A 112 4.46 -5.36 11.27
CA ASP A 112 4.28 -4.06 11.92
C ASP A 112 2.88 -3.92 12.51
N ALA A 113 1.85 -4.28 11.75
CA ALA A 113 0.47 -4.22 12.21
C ALA A 113 0.22 -5.12 13.43
N LYS A 114 0.80 -6.32 13.42
CA LYS A 114 0.72 -7.22 14.58
C LYS A 114 1.38 -6.61 15.82
N ARG A 115 2.59 -6.08 15.67
CA ARG A 115 3.30 -5.45 16.79
C ARG A 115 2.55 -4.26 17.36
N GLN A 116 1.83 -3.53 16.50
CA GLN A 116 1.06 -2.36 16.89
C GLN A 116 -0.29 -2.72 17.53
N GLY A 117 -0.68 -4.00 17.54
CA GLY A 117 -1.94 -4.43 18.12
C GLY A 117 -3.16 -4.15 17.24
N ARG A 118 -2.98 -3.97 15.93
CA ARG A 118 -4.10 -3.78 14.99
C ARG A 118 -4.94 -5.05 14.88
N LYS A 119 -6.17 -4.92 14.41
CA LYS A 119 -7.03 -6.08 14.14
C LYS A 119 -6.63 -6.84 12.89
N GLY A 120 -6.02 -6.16 11.92
CA GLY A 120 -5.58 -6.78 10.68
C GLY A 120 -5.32 -5.77 9.59
N LEU A 121 -5.29 -6.25 8.34
CA LEU A 121 -5.04 -5.44 7.16
C LEU A 121 -6.16 -5.59 6.15
N VAL A 122 -6.37 -4.54 5.35
CA VAL A 122 -7.38 -4.52 4.29
C VAL A 122 -6.74 -3.97 3.02
N LEU A 123 -7.02 -4.63 1.89
CA LEU A 123 -6.61 -4.14 0.57
C LEU A 123 -7.71 -4.41 -0.45
N THR A 124 -7.59 -3.81 -1.63
CA THR A 124 -8.40 -4.17 -2.77
C THR A 124 -7.50 -4.61 -3.91
N CYS A 125 -7.96 -5.58 -4.69
CA CYS A 125 -7.19 -6.11 -5.81
C CYS A 125 -8.11 -6.58 -6.94
N LYS A 126 -7.52 -6.74 -8.13
CA LYS A 126 -8.20 -7.37 -9.25
C LYS A 126 -8.35 -8.87 -8.99
N GLU A 127 -9.41 -9.47 -9.55
CA GLU A 127 -9.73 -10.89 -9.33
C GLU A 127 -8.53 -11.83 -9.53
N ARG A 128 -7.72 -11.58 -10.56
CA ARG A 128 -6.54 -12.42 -10.86
C ARG A 128 -5.49 -12.46 -9.74
N LEU A 129 -5.52 -11.48 -8.82
CA LEU A 129 -4.56 -11.40 -7.72
C LEU A 129 -5.07 -12.01 -6.41
N ILE A 130 -6.31 -12.46 -6.37
CA ILE A 130 -6.88 -13.09 -5.18
C ILE A 130 -6.03 -14.28 -4.71
N PRO A 131 -5.61 -15.23 -5.57
CA PRO A 131 -4.76 -16.33 -5.12
C PRO A 131 -3.43 -15.88 -4.54
N TYR A 132 -2.86 -14.80 -5.07
CA TYR A 132 -1.61 -14.25 -4.58
C TYR A 132 -1.74 -13.77 -3.15
N TYR A 133 -2.74 -12.93 -2.87
CA TYR A 133 -2.93 -12.40 -1.52
C TYR A 133 -3.46 -13.44 -0.54
N ALA A 134 -4.19 -14.44 -1.03
CA ALA A 134 -4.64 -15.55 -0.19
C ALA A 134 -3.47 -16.32 0.45
N LYS A 135 -2.32 -16.36 -0.21
CA LYS A 135 -1.10 -17.00 0.34
C LYS A 135 -0.61 -16.33 1.62
N PHE A 136 -0.92 -15.04 1.80
CA PHE A 136 -0.55 -14.28 3.01
C PHE A 136 -1.61 -14.37 4.10
N GLY A 137 -2.72 -15.05 3.85
CA GLY A 137 -3.81 -15.20 4.80
C GLY A 137 -4.99 -14.26 4.57
N PHE A 138 -4.95 -13.43 3.52
CA PHE A 138 -6.08 -12.58 3.17
C PHE A 138 -7.24 -13.41 2.64
N LYS A 139 -8.46 -13.04 3.03
CA LYS A 139 -9.69 -13.67 2.54
C LYS A 139 -10.44 -12.68 1.64
N ASP A 140 -10.95 -13.19 0.52
CA ASP A 140 -11.77 -12.42 -0.41
C ASP A 140 -13.14 -12.15 0.21
N GLU A 141 -13.49 -10.87 0.29
CA GLU A 141 -14.80 -10.41 0.78
C GLU A 141 -15.76 -10.05 -0.36
N GLY A 142 -15.37 -10.34 -1.59
CA GLY A 142 -16.17 -10.06 -2.76
C GLY A 142 -15.89 -8.72 -3.41
N VAL A 143 -16.63 -8.41 -4.46
CA VAL A 143 -16.48 -7.14 -5.17
C VAL A 143 -16.91 -5.99 -4.27
N SER A 144 -16.04 -4.98 -4.14
CA SER A 144 -16.30 -3.80 -3.33
C SER A 144 -17.21 -2.83 -4.07
N ASP A 145 -18.23 -2.31 -3.39
CA ASP A 145 -19.05 -1.20 -3.88
C ASP A 145 -18.49 0.16 -3.47
N LYS A 146 -17.41 0.17 -2.69
CA LYS A 146 -16.76 1.40 -2.16
C LYS A 146 -15.46 1.74 -2.87
N SER A 147 -14.94 0.84 -3.68
CA SER A 147 -13.72 1.03 -4.48
C SER A 147 -14.06 0.75 -5.93
N THR A 148 -14.22 1.84 -6.71
CA THR A 148 -14.72 1.76 -8.09
C THR A 148 -13.83 2.47 -9.10
N HIS A 149 -12.68 2.97 -8.68
CA HIS A 149 -11.79 3.73 -9.55
C HIS A 149 -11.35 2.91 -10.78
N GLY A 150 -11.23 3.57 -11.91
CA GLY A 150 -10.78 2.94 -13.16
C GLY A 150 -11.81 2.02 -13.81
N ASN A 151 -13.08 2.05 -13.40
CA ASN A 151 -14.13 1.15 -13.90
C ASN A 151 -13.76 -0.33 -13.84
N VAL A 152 -13.00 -0.72 -12.84
CA VAL A 152 -12.55 -2.09 -12.61
C VAL A 152 -13.30 -2.68 -11.41
N ALA A 153 -13.61 -3.96 -11.49
CA ALA A 153 -14.16 -4.68 -10.34
C ALA A 153 -13.04 -4.94 -9.34
N TRP A 154 -13.06 -4.25 -8.22
CA TRP A 154 -12.09 -4.42 -7.14
C TRP A 154 -12.66 -5.34 -6.08
N HIS A 155 -11.91 -6.40 -5.76
CA HIS A 155 -12.23 -7.29 -4.64
C HIS A 155 -11.59 -6.77 -3.38
N GLN A 156 -12.37 -6.66 -2.30
CA GLN A 156 -11.79 -6.34 -1.00
C GLN A 156 -11.29 -7.62 -0.35
N MET A 157 -10.08 -7.59 0.15
CA MET A 157 -9.50 -8.70 0.89
C MET A 157 -9.05 -8.25 2.27
N ARG A 158 -9.25 -9.10 3.24
CA ARG A 158 -8.97 -8.82 4.66
C ARG A 158 -8.16 -9.92 5.30
N LEU A 159 -7.11 -9.53 6.02
CA LEU A 159 -6.37 -10.42 6.91
C LEU A 159 -6.71 -10.03 8.34
N VAL A 160 -7.26 -10.96 9.10
CA VAL A 160 -7.62 -10.75 10.52
C VAL A 160 -6.64 -11.53 11.38
N PHE A 161 -6.09 -10.86 12.35
CA PHE A 161 -5.14 -11.49 13.29
C PHE A 161 -5.85 -12.32 14.35
#